data_7cac13c6233b6ff992639375a75b5169
#
_entry.id   7cac13c6233b6ff992639375a75b5169
#
_cell.length_a   1.000
_cell.length_b   1.000
_cell.length_c   1.000
_cell.angle_alpha   90.00
_cell.angle_beta   90.00
_cell.angle_gamma   90.00
#
_symmetry.space_group_name_H-M   'P 1'
#
loop_
_entity.id
_entity.type
_entity.pdbx_description
1 polymer ?
#
loop_
_entity_poly.entity_id
_entity_poly.type
_entity_poly.pdbx_seq_one_letter_code
_entity_poly.pdbx_strand_id
1 'polypeptide(L)'
;MNTNQNHFNSEFAKNSPFGKILVNSGLTVAIVLGQSVIDISQNVFANLGWDKITMPNPVFVGDTLYAESVVLDKRESKSRQYGGIVTAKTRGINQDGKTVIQWKRTFFVYKKDAPQDKEWFPEAEVSIEDFDV
;
A
#
# COMPACT_ATOMS: atom_id res chain seq x y z
N MET A 1 -14.54 -8.69 8.94
CA MET A 1 -13.63 -9.57 9.73
C MET A 1 -13.37 -10.84 8.94
N ASN A 2 -12.13 -11.33 8.86
CA ASN A 2 -11.83 -12.59 8.18
C ASN A 2 -12.14 -13.76 9.13
N THR A 3 -12.94 -14.71 8.68
CA THR A 3 -13.39 -15.85 9.47
C THR A 3 -12.56 -17.14 9.27
N ASN A 4 -11.52 -17.10 8.40
CA ASN A 4 -10.65 -18.25 8.19
C ASN A 4 -9.68 -18.40 9.38
N GLN A 5 -9.77 -19.52 10.07
CA GLN A 5 -9.03 -19.78 11.30
C GLN A 5 -7.51 -19.80 11.15
N ASN A 6 -6.97 -20.01 9.93
CA ASN A 6 -5.53 -19.89 9.66
C ASN A 6 -4.94 -18.51 10.03
N HIS A 7 -5.80 -17.47 10.10
CA HIS A 7 -5.35 -16.09 10.31
C HIS A 7 -5.43 -15.63 11.77
N PHE A 8 -6.06 -16.38 12.66
CA PHE A 8 -6.25 -15.91 14.04
C PHE A 8 -6.27 -17.02 15.11
N ASN A 9 -6.40 -18.29 14.73
CA ASN A 9 -6.45 -19.41 15.67
C ASN A 9 -5.12 -20.19 15.60
N SER A 10 -4.26 -20.01 16.61
CA SER A 10 -2.96 -20.66 16.67
C SER A 10 -3.04 -22.18 16.76
N GLU A 11 -4.03 -22.71 17.49
CA GLU A 11 -4.21 -24.16 17.61
C GLU A 11 -4.65 -24.80 16.30
N PHE A 12 -5.54 -24.11 15.56
CA PHE A 12 -5.90 -24.55 14.22
C PHE A 12 -4.72 -24.47 13.26
N ALA A 13 -4.00 -23.34 13.28
CA ALA A 13 -2.88 -23.07 12.37
C ALA A 13 -1.72 -24.06 12.55
N LYS A 14 -1.44 -24.54 13.76
CA LYS A 14 -0.44 -25.60 14.03
C LYS A 14 -0.68 -26.86 13.21
N ASN A 15 -1.94 -27.20 13.00
CA ASN A 15 -2.37 -28.42 12.29
C ASN A 15 -2.60 -28.16 10.79
N SER A 16 -2.42 -26.92 10.32
CA SER A 16 -2.50 -26.58 8.91
C SER A 16 -1.19 -26.90 8.17
N PRO A 17 -1.18 -26.95 6.83
CA PRO A 17 0.06 -27.10 6.05
C PRO A 17 1.11 -26.01 6.33
N PHE A 18 0.70 -24.89 6.90
CA PHE A 18 1.60 -23.77 7.23
C PHE A 18 2.26 -23.93 8.61
N GLY A 19 1.68 -24.71 9.53
CA GLY A 19 2.22 -24.96 10.88
C GLY A 19 2.19 -23.77 11.84
N LYS A 20 1.74 -22.59 11.39
CA LYS A 20 1.68 -21.34 12.15
C LYS A 20 0.69 -20.35 11.52
N ILE A 21 0.36 -19.28 12.27
CA ILE A 21 -0.60 -18.28 11.79
C ILE A 21 -0.12 -17.61 10.51
N LEU A 22 -0.93 -17.74 9.47
CA LEU A 22 -0.78 -17.06 8.19
C LEU A 22 -1.37 -15.65 8.27
N VAL A 23 -0.63 -14.64 7.83
CA VAL A 23 -1.14 -13.28 7.71
C VAL A 23 -2.20 -13.22 6.60
N ASN A 24 -3.29 -12.50 6.86
CA ASN A 24 -4.35 -12.28 5.89
C ASN A 24 -3.82 -11.57 4.64
N SER A 25 -4.18 -12.05 3.47
CA SER A 25 -3.75 -11.48 2.18
C SER A 25 -4.11 -10.01 2.03
N GLY A 26 -5.30 -9.59 2.48
CA GLY A 26 -5.73 -8.19 2.45
C GLY A 26 -4.85 -7.29 3.31
N LEU A 27 -4.38 -7.79 4.47
CA LEU A 27 -3.44 -7.07 5.32
C LEU A 27 -2.07 -6.93 4.65
N THR A 28 -1.58 -7.99 4.00
CA THR A 28 -0.32 -7.92 3.22
C THR A 28 -0.40 -6.88 2.12
N VAL A 29 -1.52 -6.83 1.37
CA VAL A 29 -1.77 -5.77 0.37
C VAL A 29 -1.72 -4.39 1.00
N ALA A 30 -2.43 -4.18 2.11
CA ALA A 30 -2.53 -2.88 2.77
C ALA A 30 -1.17 -2.37 3.26
N ILE A 31 -0.36 -3.24 3.88
CA ILE A 31 0.97 -2.90 4.39
C ILE A 31 1.90 -2.49 3.23
N VAL A 32 2.05 -3.35 2.22
CA VAL A 32 2.97 -3.10 1.10
C VAL A 32 2.51 -1.91 0.24
N LEU A 33 1.19 -1.73 0.08
CA LEU A 33 0.63 -0.55 -0.56
C LEU A 33 0.99 0.72 0.22
N GLY A 34 0.76 0.73 1.54
CA GLY A 34 1.09 1.86 2.40
C GLY A 34 2.57 2.25 2.35
N GLN A 35 3.47 1.27 2.38
CA GLN A 35 4.91 1.50 2.23
C GLN A 35 5.28 2.14 0.89
N SER A 36 4.59 1.77 -0.19
CA SER A 36 4.83 2.31 -1.53
C SER A 36 4.33 3.75 -1.74
N VAL A 37 3.55 4.30 -0.79
CA VAL A 37 2.94 5.63 -0.94
C VAL A 37 4.01 6.72 -1.01
N ILE A 38 4.98 6.70 -0.12
CA ILE A 38 6.04 7.73 -0.05
C ILE A 38 6.82 7.80 -1.36
N ASP A 39 7.09 6.64 -1.96
CA ASP A 39 7.93 6.57 -3.17
C ASP A 39 7.21 7.00 -4.44
N ILE A 40 5.96 6.56 -4.62
CA ILE A 40 5.32 6.64 -5.95
C ILE A 40 3.91 7.20 -5.94
N SER A 41 3.26 7.37 -4.81
CA SER A 41 1.84 7.69 -4.82
C SER A 41 1.37 8.72 -3.79
N GLN A 42 2.29 9.46 -3.17
CA GLN A 42 1.94 10.51 -2.20
C GLN A 42 1.09 11.63 -2.84
N ASN A 43 1.36 11.96 -4.10
CA ASN A 43 0.63 12.97 -4.87
C ASN A 43 -0.40 12.37 -5.84
N VAL A 44 -0.92 11.18 -5.53
CA VAL A 44 -1.93 10.53 -6.35
C VAL A 44 -3.29 11.14 -6.10
N PHE A 45 -3.95 11.55 -7.18
CA PHE A 45 -5.36 11.96 -7.16
C PHE A 45 -6.30 10.75 -7.08
N ALA A 46 -6.01 9.72 -7.87
CA ALA A 46 -6.87 8.54 -7.93
C ALA A 46 -6.07 7.28 -8.33
N ASN A 47 -6.39 6.18 -7.66
CA ASN A 47 -5.97 4.86 -8.09
C ASN A 47 -6.93 4.37 -9.19
N LEU A 48 -6.42 4.12 -10.38
CA LEU A 48 -7.23 3.74 -11.54
C LEU A 48 -7.44 2.24 -11.68
N GLY A 49 -6.53 1.46 -11.10
CA GLY A 49 -6.66 0.02 -11.09
C GLY A 49 -5.39 -0.74 -10.79
N TRP A 50 -5.57 -2.01 -10.51
CA TRP A 50 -4.50 -2.99 -10.33
C TRP A 50 -4.62 -4.12 -11.34
N ASP A 51 -3.46 -4.60 -11.74
CA ASP A 51 -3.29 -5.66 -12.71
C ASP A 51 -2.27 -6.67 -12.17
N LYS A 52 -2.49 -7.96 -12.43
CA LYS A 52 -1.54 -9.02 -12.11
C LYS A 52 -1.08 -9.06 -10.64
N ILE A 53 -2.00 -8.91 -9.70
CA ILE A 53 -1.68 -9.13 -8.29
C ILE A 53 -1.39 -10.61 -8.08
N THR A 54 -0.21 -10.93 -7.56
CA THR A 54 0.19 -12.29 -7.20
C THR A 54 0.86 -12.33 -5.83
N MET A 55 0.70 -13.46 -5.13
CA MET A 55 1.25 -13.70 -3.80
C MET A 55 2.03 -15.03 -3.82
N PRO A 56 3.30 -15.00 -4.29
CA PRO A 56 4.06 -16.22 -4.51
C PRO A 56 4.52 -16.93 -3.24
N ASN A 57 4.66 -16.19 -2.14
CA ASN A 57 5.08 -16.74 -0.85
C ASN A 57 4.16 -16.26 0.29
N PRO A 58 3.90 -17.10 1.28
CA PRO A 58 3.10 -16.73 2.45
C PRO A 58 3.83 -15.71 3.33
N VAL A 59 3.03 -14.92 4.06
CA VAL A 59 3.50 -14.04 5.14
C VAL A 59 3.00 -14.59 6.47
N PHE A 60 3.86 -14.61 7.46
CA PHE A 60 3.55 -15.11 8.80
C PHE A 60 3.65 -14.01 9.85
N VAL A 61 2.99 -14.23 10.98
CA VAL A 61 3.15 -13.37 12.15
C VAL A 61 4.62 -13.37 12.57
N GLY A 62 5.20 -12.17 12.74
CA GLY A 62 6.62 -11.96 13.05
C GLY A 62 7.49 -11.61 11.82
N ASP A 63 6.99 -11.78 10.59
CA ASP A 63 7.72 -11.35 9.40
C ASP A 63 7.84 -9.82 9.34
N THR A 64 8.95 -9.36 8.81
CA THR A 64 9.19 -7.96 8.43
C THR A 64 9.01 -7.80 6.93
N LEU A 65 8.24 -6.80 6.53
CA LEU A 65 7.97 -6.53 5.11
C LEU A 65 8.64 -5.24 4.65
N TYR A 66 9.15 -5.29 3.43
CA TYR A 66 9.73 -4.16 2.71
C TYR A 66 9.03 -4.03 1.36
N ALA A 67 8.91 -2.80 0.86
CA ALA A 67 8.35 -2.53 -0.46
C ALA A 67 9.38 -1.84 -1.34
N GLU A 68 9.36 -2.18 -2.61
CA GLU A 68 10.10 -1.47 -3.65
C GLU A 68 9.22 -1.31 -4.89
N SER A 69 9.43 -0.21 -5.62
CA SER A 69 8.62 0.12 -6.78
C SER A 69 9.46 0.63 -7.94
N VAL A 70 9.00 0.38 -9.15
CA VAL A 70 9.56 0.93 -10.39
C VAL A 70 8.47 1.45 -11.29
N VAL A 71 8.67 2.66 -11.82
CA VAL A 71 7.79 3.23 -12.83
C VAL A 71 8.05 2.54 -14.17
N LEU A 72 6.98 2.00 -14.76
CA LEU A 72 7.02 1.32 -16.06
C LEU A 72 6.68 2.24 -17.22
N ASP A 73 5.70 3.13 -17.00
CA ASP A 73 5.21 4.04 -18.01
C ASP A 73 4.62 5.30 -17.38
N LYS A 74 4.71 6.42 -18.09
CA LYS A 74 4.08 7.68 -17.72
C LYS A 74 3.62 8.44 -18.95
N ARG A 75 2.43 9.02 -18.87
CA ARG A 75 1.91 9.88 -19.93
C ARG A 75 1.07 11.00 -19.36
N GLU A 76 0.99 12.12 -20.06
CA GLU A 76 0.07 13.19 -19.71
C GLU A 76 -1.38 12.76 -19.89
N SER A 77 -2.25 13.31 -19.06
CA SER A 77 -3.69 13.13 -19.23
C SER A 77 -4.19 14.02 -20.37
N LYS A 78 -4.96 13.42 -21.27
CA LYS A 78 -5.60 14.17 -22.38
C LYS A 78 -6.80 15.01 -21.90
N SER A 79 -7.46 14.58 -20.84
CA SER A 79 -8.68 15.23 -20.34
C SER A 79 -8.45 16.14 -19.14
N ARG A 80 -7.32 15.98 -18.42
CA ARG A 80 -6.99 16.71 -17.20
C ARG A 80 -5.55 17.20 -17.25
N GLN A 81 -5.36 18.44 -17.64
CA GLN A 81 -4.02 19.02 -17.89
C GLN A 81 -3.15 19.15 -16.63
N TYR A 82 -3.76 19.10 -15.43
CA TYR A 82 -3.07 19.22 -14.16
C TYR A 82 -2.43 17.92 -13.66
N GLY A 83 -2.52 16.85 -14.45
CA GLY A 83 -1.95 15.57 -14.04
C GLY A 83 -1.64 14.63 -15.19
N GLY A 84 -1.14 13.48 -14.82
CA GLY A 84 -0.77 12.41 -15.73
C GLY A 84 -1.10 11.03 -15.18
N ILE A 85 -1.03 10.05 -16.08
CA ILE A 85 -1.23 8.64 -15.75
C ILE A 85 0.12 7.97 -15.63
N VAL A 86 0.34 7.31 -14.51
CA VAL A 86 1.55 6.54 -14.22
C VAL A 86 1.18 5.08 -14.04
N THR A 87 1.98 4.22 -14.63
CA THR A 87 1.92 2.78 -14.40
C THR A 87 3.21 2.36 -13.71
N ALA A 88 3.09 1.70 -12.57
CA ALA A 88 4.23 1.23 -11.79
C ALA A 88 4.05 -0.25 -11.41
N LYS A 89 5.17 -0.93 -11.22
CA LYS A 89 5.26 -2.25 -10.62
C LYS A 89 5.77 -2.08 -9.19
N THR A 90 5.09 -2.71 -8.25
CA THR A 90 5.51 -2.78 -6.85
C THR A 90 5.63 -4.24 -6.44
N ARG A 91 6.62 -4.56 -5.62
CA ARG A 91 6.69 -5.83 -4.92
C ARG A 91 6.97 -5.62 -3.44
N GLY A 92 6.40 -6.50 -2.61
CA GLY A 92 6.75 -6.66 -1.21
C GLY A 92 7.66 -7.87 -1.04
N ILE A 93 8.70 -7.73 -0.25
CA ILE A 93 9.61 -8.82 0.14
C ILE A 93 9.61 -8.97 1.66
N ASN A 94 9.91 -10.18 2.14
CA ASN A 94 10.13 -10.40 3.57
C ASN A 94 11.62 -10.23 3.94
N GLN A 95 11.96 -10.45 5.21
CA GLN A 95 13.33 -10.36 5.75
C GLN A 95 14.34 -11.29 5.06
N ASP A 96 13.87 -12.35 4.40
CA ASP A 96 14.72 -13.31 3.67
C ASP A 96 14.86 -12.94 2.18
N GLY A 97 14.36 -11.78 1.76
CA GLY A 97 14.36 -11.32 0.37
C GLY A 97 13.34 -12.03 -0.53
N LYS A 98 12.44 -12.86 0.02
CA LYS A 98 11.42 -13.56 -0.76
C LYS A 98 10.28 -12.64 -1.12
N THR A 99 9.89 -12.60 -2.39
CA THR A 99 8.72 -11.86 -2.84
C THR A 99 7.45 -12.48 -2.25
N VAL A 100 6.72 -11.71 -1.45
CA VAL A 100 5.47 -12.15 -0.81
C VAL A 100 4.25 -11.64 -1.55
N ILE A 101 4.38 -10.52 -2.24
CA ILE A 101 3.33 -9.93 -3.07
C ILE A 101 3.95 -9.09 -4.18
N GLN A 102 3.28 -9.04 -5.31
CA GLN A 102 3.63 -8.10 -6.39
C GLN A 102 2.38 -7.76 -7.20
N TRP A 103 2.41 -6.56 -7.81
CA TRP A 103 1.36 -6.08 -8.69
C TRP A 103 1.87 -5.06 -9.70
N LYS A 104 1.07 -4.83 -10.73
CA LYS A 104 1.13 -3.67 -11.61
C LYS A 104 -0.03 -2.75 -11.26
N ARG A 105 0.22 -1.47 -11.02
CA ARG A 105 -0.80 -0.48 -10.65
C ARG A 105 -0.75 0.69 -11.60
N THR A 106 -1.92 1.20 -12.00
CA THR A 106 -2.07 2.41 -12.79
C THR A 106 -2.82 3.45 -11.94
N PHE A 107 -2.29 4.66 -11.88
CA PHE A 107 -2.84 5.72 -11.07
C PHE A 107 -2.66 7.10 -11.73
N PHE A 108 -3.51 8.04 -11.36
CA PHE A 108 -3.45 9.43 -11.80
C PHE A 108 -2.68 10.26 -10.76
N VAL A 109 -1.66 10.98 -11.21
CA VAL A 109 -0.77 11.79 -10.36
C VAL A 109 -0.89 13.25 -10.75
N TYR A 110 -0.92 14.14 -9.78
CA TYR A 110 -0.79 15.56 -10.01
C TYR A 110 0.58 15.92 -10.59
N LYS A 111 0.63 16.91 -11.49
CA LYS A 111 1.87 17.56 -11.88
C LYS A 111 2.41 18.38 -10.71
N LYS A 112 3.71 18.62 -10.71
CA LYS A 112 4.42 19.35 -9.64
C LYS A 112 3.87 20.78 -9.41
N ASP A 113 3.41 21.41 -10.48
CA ASP A 113 2.85 22.76 -10.53
C ASP A 113 1.32 22.80 -10.63
N ALA A 114 0.66 21.65 -10.45
CA ALA A 114 -0.80 21.58 -10.44
C ALA A 114 -1.35 22.39 -9.25
N PRO A 115 -2.48 23.08 -9.44
CA PRO A 115 -3.21 23.66 -8.32
C PRO A 115 -3.70 22.50 -7.45
N GLN A 116 -2.94 22.20 -6.44
CA GLN A 116 -3.38 21.30 -5.39
C GLN A 116 -4.27 22.11 -4.45
N ASP A 117 -5.33 21.50 -3.97
CA ASP A 117 -6.01 22.06 -2.81
C ASP A 117 -4.94 22.21 -1.74
N LYS A 118 -4.70 23.46 -1.32
CA LYS A 118 -3.68 23.77 -0.33
C LYS A 118 -3.83 22.80 0.83
N GLU A 119 -2.73 22.38 1.41
CA GLU A 119 -2.73 21.65 2.67
C GLU A 119 -3.72 22.35 3.60
N TRP A 120 -4.90 21.75 3.69
CA TRP A 120 -5.95 22.28 4.53
C TRP A 120 -5.80 21.63 5.90
N PHE A 121 -5.12 22.35 6.76
CA PHE A 121 -5.02 21.96 8.15
C PHE A 121 -6.05 22.81 8.92
N PRO A 122 -7.11 22.20 9.51
CA PRO A 122 -8.08 22.93 10.26
C PRO A 122 -7.43 23.55 11.50
N GLU A 123 -7.81 24.79 11.81
CA GLU A 123 -7.43 25.40 13.09
C GLU A 123 -8.12 24.62 14.22
N ALA A 124 -7.36 24.28 15.25
CA ALA A 124 -7.94 23.67 16.44
C ALA A 124 -8.76 24.71 17.22
N GLU A 125 -9.88 24.27 17.82
CA GLU A 125 -10.71 25.16 18.66
C GLU A 125 -9.93 25.72 19.88
N VAL A 126 -8.95 24.98 20.36
CA VAL A 126 -8.06 25.36 21.47
C VAL A 126 -6.62 25.35 20.97
N SER A 127 -5.87 26.42 21.26
CA SER A 127 -4.43 26.45 20.94
C SER A 127 -3.70 25.31 21.63
N ILE A 128 -2.67 24.78 20.97
CA ILE A 128 -1.81 23.75 21.58
C ILE A 128 -1.13 24.27 22.87
N GLU A 129 -0.93 25.58 22.99
CA GLU A 129 -0.34 26.21 24.19
C GLU A 129 -1.31 26.24 25.37
N ASP A 130 -2.62 26.25 25.09
CA ASP A 130 -3.69 26.28 26.07
C ASP A 130 -4.29 24.89 26.33
N PHE A 131 -3.73 23.85 25.74
CA PHE A 131 -4.20 22.47 25.88
C PHE A 131 -3.58 21.83 27.12
N ASP A 132 -4.42 21.63 28.15
CA ASP A 132 -4.03 20.91 29.38
C ASP A 132 -3.98 19.40 29.13
N VAL A 133 -2.89 18.75 29.53
CA VAL A 133 -2.65 17.29 29.42
C VAL A 133 -3.00 16.60 30.73
#